data_2ba14bdeb03b0538746fd725340007f2
#
_entry.id   2ba14bdeb03b0538746fd725340007f2
#
_cell.length_a   1.000
_cell.length_b   1.000
_cell.length_c   1.000
_cell.angle_alpha   90.00
_cell.angle_beta   90.00
_cell.angle_gamma   90.00
#
_symmetry.space_group_name_H-M   'P 1'
#
loop_
_entity.id
_entity.type
_entity.pdbx_description
1 polymer ?
#
loop_
_entity_poly.entity_id
_entity_poly.type
_entity_poly.pdbx_seq_one_letter_code
_entity_poly.pdbx_strand_id
1 'polypeptide(L)'
;MHDGGVIPNRSSLFLGAALLAGQVALAPAAAAAPLLPFQQLVDAAAQRLATADPVAATKWINGGPITDPARANQVLDSVAADATAHGIDPQYVREVFTDQIAANEGVQYTRFGQWKFDPGTAPTSAPDLAESRTQINGLNKTLVDEIALHWNSLHSQGCSQDLSDATAAVVAARGLDPLYQQALASATQSYCQPI
;
A
#
# COMPACT_ATOMS: atom_id res chain seq x y z
N MET A 1 -34.77 76.81 -58.55
CA MET A 1 -34.09 76.45 -59.79
C MET A 1 -32.95 75.51 -59.47
N HIS A 2 -33.00 74.30 -60.02
CA HIS A 2 -31.94 73.26 -60.12
C HIS A 2 -31.49 72.66 -58.74
N ASP A 3 -31.97 71.66 -58.27
CA ASP A 3 -32.03 70.25 -58.68
C ASP A 3 -30.65 69.65 -58.98
N GLY A 4 -30.24 68.71 -58.14
CA GLY A 4 -29.02 67.98 -58.21
C GLY A 4 -29.04 66.82 -57.24
N GLY A 5 -29.73 65.72 -57.60
CA GLY A 5 -29.79 64.53 -56.81
C GLY A 5 -28.44 63.78 -56.73
N VAL A 6 -28.11 63.30 -55.59
CA VAL A 6 -26.99 62.37 -55.34
C VAL A 6 -27.52 61.06 -54.82
N ILE A 7 -27.20 60.00 -55.57
CA ILE A 7 -27.56 58.61 -55.27
C ILE A 7 -26.62 58.07 -54.20
N PRO A 8 -27.09 57.49 -53.12
CA PRO A 8 -26.16 56.81 -52.15
C PRO A 8 -25.78 55.40 -52.64
N ASN A 9 -24.49 55.19 -52.69
CA ASN A 9 -23.81 53.94 -52.96
C ASN A 9 -24.03 52.97 -51.81
N ARG A 10 -24.62 51.81 -52.05
CA ARG A 10 -24.76 50.73 -51.08
C ARG A 10 -23.51 49.87 -51.02
N SER A 11 -22.64 50.09 -50.03
CA SER A 11 -21.53 49.21 -49.74
C SER A 11 -22.03 47.99 -48.88
N SER A 12 -21.99 46.83 -49.48
CA SER A 12 -22.31 45.55 -48.83
C SER A 12 -21.15 45.13 -47.90
N LEU A 13 -21.41 45.17 -46.63
CA LEU A 13 -20.51 44.58 -45.66
C LEU A 13 -20.69 43.04 -45.63
N PHE A 14 -19.69 42.33 -46.11
CA PHE A 14 -19.58 40.88 -45.87
C PHE A 14 -19.05 40.64 -44.47
N LEU A 15 -19.93 40.14 -43.57
CA LEU A 15 -19.51 39.59 -42.28
C LEU A 15 -18.91 38.22 -42.52
N GLY A 16 -17.58 38.13 -42.47
CA GLY A 16 -16.87 36.85 -42.43
C GLY A 16 -16.93 36.27 -41.02
N ALA A 17 -17.72 35.21 -40.82
CA ALA A 17 -17.69 34.42 -39.60
C ALA A 17 -16.45 33.50 -39.60
N ALA A 18 -15.44 33.82 -38.80
CA ALA A 18 -14.29 32.96 -38.57
C ALA A 18 -14.68 31.87 -37.56
N LEU A 19 -14.87 30.65 -38.04
CA LEU A 19 -15.02 29.45 -37.22
C LEU A 19 -13.64 29.07 -36.62
N LEU A 20 -13.40 29.40 -35.35
CA LEU A 20 -12.28 28.88 -34.58
C LEU A 20 -12.59 27.41 -34.20
N ALA A 21 -12.07 26.48 -35.01
CA ALA A 21 -12.03 25.07 -34.66
C ALA A 21 -11.01 24.87 -33.53
N GLY A 22 -11.51 24.79 -32.26
CA GLY A 22 -10.69 24.43 -31.11
C GLY A 22 -10.23 22.98 -31.21
N GLN A 23 -8.96 22.78 -31.50
CA GLN A 23 -8.35 21.43 -31.40
C GLN A 23 -8.17 21.09 -29.91
N VAL A 24 -9.00 20.20 -29.38
CA VAL A 24 -8.77 19.56 -28.09
C VAL A 24 -7.64 18.54 -28.30
N ALA A 25 -6.43 18.91 -27.91
CA ALA A 25 -5.32 17.97 -27.84
C ALA A 25 -5.60 16.99 -26.71
N LEU A 26 -5.99 15.75 -27.03
CA LEU A 26 -5.95 14.64 -26.06
C LEU A 26 -4.46 14.41 -25.71
N ALA A 27 -4.08 14.76 -24.47
CA ALA A 27 -2.80 14.35 -23.94
C ALA A 27 -2.79 12.80 -23.89
N PRO A 28 -1.71 12.14 -24.37
CA PRO A 28 -1.60 10.69 -24.24
C PRO A 28 -1.64 10.33 -22.75
N ALA A 29 -2.52 9.38 -22.37
CA ALA A 29 -2.52 8.82 -21.05
C ALA A 29 -1.13 8.22 -20.80
N ALA A 30 -0.40 8.73 -19.79
CA ALA A 30 0.88 8.16 -19.41
C ALA A 30 0.64 6.69 -19.04
N ALA A 31 1.23 5.77 -19.81
CA ALA A 31 1.20 4.36 -19.48
C ALA A 31 1.87 4.20 -18.11
N ALA A 32 1.17 3.54 -17.16
CA ALA A 32 1.76 3.24 -15.86
C ALA A 32 3.05 2.42 -16.08
N ALA A 33 4.12 2.80 -15.39
CA ALA A 33 5.35 2.02 -15.43
C ALA A 33 5.07 0.58 -14.97
N PRO A 34 5.70 -0.42 -15.58
CA PRO A 34 5.55 -1.80 -15.13
C PRO A 34 6.00 -1.90 -13.67
N LEU A 35 5.26 -2.68 -12.89
CA LEU A 35 5.62 -2.94 -11.49
C LEU A 35 6.93 -3.72 -11.41
N LEU A 36 7.76 -3.40 -10.41
CA LEU A 36 8.94 -4.18 -10.09
C LEU A 36 8.55 -5.58 -9.57
N PRO A 37 9.40 -6.60 -9.75
CA PRO A 37 9.21 -7.87 -9.06
C PRO A 37 8.99 -7.63 -7.55
N PHE A 38 8.13 -8.41 -6.91
CA PHE A 38 7.75 -8.31 -5.49
C PHE A 38 7.10 -6.99 -5.05
N GLN A 39 6.90 -6.00 -5.92
CA GLN A 39 6.35 -4.71 -5.49
C GLN A 39 4.97 -4.84 -4.83
N GLN A 40 4.10 -5.71 -5.34
CA GLN A 40 2.78 -5.95 -4.74
C GLN A 40 2.89 -6.72 -3.42
N LEU A 41 3.79 -7.70 -3.35
CA LEU A 41 4.07 -8.46 -2.13
C LEU A 41 4.56 -7.53 -1.00
N VAL A 42 5.55 -6.68 -1.27
CA VAL A 42 6.11 -5.73 -0.30
C VAL A 42 5.08 -4.66 0.07
N ASP A 43 4.27 -4.22 -0.89
CA ASP A 43 3.21 -3.25 -0.65
C ASP A 43 2.11 -3.80 0.28
N ALA A 44 1.72 -5.08 0.11
CA ALA A 44 0.80 -5.77 1.02
C ALA A 44 1.39 -5.92 2.44
N ALA A 45 2.70 -6.19 2.54
CA ALA A 45 3.41 -6.22 3.83
C ALA A 45 3.39 -4.85 4.52
N ALA A 46 3.64 -3.77 3.79
CA ALA A 46 3.58 -2.41 4.32
C ALA A 46 2.15 -2.02 4.77
N GLN A 47 1.13 -2.41 4.01
CA GLN A 47 -0.27 -2.20 4.41
C GLN A 47 -0.63 -2.98 5.69
N ARG A 48 -0.14 -4.22 5.81
CA ARG A 48 -0.34 -5.01 7.00
C ARG A 48 0.34 -4.39 8.23
N LEU A 49 1.55 -3.85 8.08
CA LEU A 49 2.23 -3.09 9.13
C LEU A 49 1.45 -1.84 9.53
N ALA A 50 0.84 -1.12 8.59
CA ALA A 50 0.04 0.07 8.88
C ALA A 50 -1.17 -0.22 9.80
N THR A 51 -1.59 -1.47 9.95
CA THR A 51 -2.62 -1.85 10.94
C THR A 51 -2.10 -1.83 12.38
N ALA A 52 -0.80 -1.65 12.61
CA ALA A 52 -0.22 -1.64 13.96
C ALA A 52 -0.71 -0.43 14.79
N ASP A 53 -0.80 0.75 14.18
CA ASP A 53 -1.24 1.96 14.89
C ASP A 53 -2.70 1.85 15.37
N PRO A 54 -3.71 1.50 14.55
CA PRO A 54 -5.08 1.33 15.04
C PRO A 54 -5.23 0.19 16.06
N VAL A 55 -4.49 -0.92 15.90
CA VAL A 55 -4.50 -2.03 16.87
C VAL A 55 -3.86 -1.59 18.20
N ALA A 56 -2.75 -0.87 18.16
CA ALA A 56 -2.11 -0.29 19.34
C ALA A 56 -3.07 0.66 20.07
N ALA A 57 -3.73 1.56 19.33
CA ALA A 57 -4.71 2.48 19.91
C ALA A 57 -5.84 1.75 20.63
N THR A 58 -6.38 0.70 20.01
CA THR A 58 -7.43 -0.13 20.64
C THR A 58 -6.94 -0.80 21.93
N LYS A 59 -5.74 -1.37 21.93
CA LYS A 59 -5.15 -2.03 23.10
C LYS A 59 -4.80 -1.02 24.19
N TRP A 60 -4.38 0.19 23.83
CA TRP A 60 -4.09 1.26 24.79
C TRP A 60 -5.35 1.70 25.54
N ILE A 61 -6.45 1.88 24.83
CA ILE A 61 -7.72 2.38 25.41
C ILE A 61 -8.46 1.28 26.18
N ASN A 62 -8.59 0.08 25.57
CA ASN A 62 -9.41 -0.99 26.12
C ASN A 62 -8.62 -1.95 27.04
N GLY A 63 -7.29 -1.78 27.12
CA GLY A 63 -6.40 -2.75 27.77
C GLY A 63 -6.14 -3.95 26.84
N GLY A 64 -5.27 -4.84 27.30
CA GLY A 64 -4.90 -6.06 26.61
C GLY A 64 -3.43 -6.09 26.21
N PRO A 65 -2.86 -7.29 26.10
CA PRO A 65 -1.46 -7.46 25.76
C PRO A 65 -1.18 -7.14 24.30
N ILE A 66 -0.01 -6.56 24.00
CA ILE A 66 0.46 -6.40 22.62
C ILE A 66 0.75 -7.77 22.03
N THR A 67 1.56 -8.57 22.71
CA THR A 67 1.83 -9.96 22.34
C THR A 67 0.68 -10.85 22.78
N ASP A 68 0.01 -11.46 21.79
CA ASP A 68 -1.11 -12.39 21.99
C ASP A 68 -0.79 -13.71 21.26
N PRO A 69 -0.15 -14.68 21.96
CA PRO A 69 0.25 -15.95 21.35
C PRO A 69 -0.93 -16.77 20.81
N ALA A 70 -2.11 -16.69 21.44
CA ALA A 70 -3.28 -17.41 20.96
C ALA A 70 -3.75 -16.85 19.59
N ARG A 71 -3.77 -15.53 19.46
CA ARG A 71 -4.10 -14.89 18.19
C ARG A 71 -3.01 -15.10 17.12
N ALA A 72 -1.74 -15.01 17.50
CA ALA A 72 -0.63 -15.30 16.60
C ALA A 72 -0.74 -16.71 16.01
N ASN A 73 -0.97 -17.73 16.86
CA ASN A 73 -1.14 -19.10 16.40
C ASN A 73 -2.33 -19.28 15.46
N GLN A 74 -3.48 -18.63 15.72
CA GLN A 74 -4.63 -18.64 14.81
C GLN A 74 -4.28 -18.10 13.42
N VAL A 75 -3.50 -17.00 13.35
CA VAL A 75 -3.04 -16.46 12.08
C VAL A 75 -2.11 -17.44 11.39
N LEU A 76 -1.10 -17.96 12.09
CA LEU A 76 -0.13 -18.91 11.54
C LEU A 76 -0.80 -20.19 11.01
N ASP A 77 -1.79 -20.71 11.71
CA ASP A 77 -2.54 -21.89 11.25
C ASP A 77 -3.37 -21.60 10.02
N SER A 78 -4.01 -20.43 9.95
CA SER A 78 -4.78 -20.01 8.79
C SER A 78 -3.92 -19.86 7.54
N VAL A 79 -2.79 -19.12 7.64
CA VAL A 79 -1.92 -18.89 6.48
C VAL A 79 -1.19 -20.15 6.02
N ALA A 80 -0.90 -21.08 6.94
CA ALA A 80 -0.35 -22.40 6.59
C ALA A 80 -1.35 -23.26 5.82
N ALA A 81 -2.64 -23.20 6.18
CA ALA A 81 -3.70 -23.86 5.43
C ALA A 81 -3.86 -23.25 4.03
N ASP A 82 -3.82 -21.92 3.92
CA ASP A 82 -3.87 -21.21 2.63
C ASP A 82 -2.64 -21.58 1.77
N ALA A 83 -1.44 -21.62 2.35
CA ALA A 83 -0.21 -22.07 1.65
C ALA A 83 -0.35 -23.48 1.09
N THR A 84 -0.91 -24.40 1.87
CA THR A 84 -1.18 -25.78 1.43
C THR A 84 -2.15 -25.81 0.25
N ALA A 85 -3.19 -24.96 0.28
CA ALA A 85 -4.14 -24.86 -0.81
C ALA A 85 -3.51 -24.32 -2.11
N HIS A 86 -2.49 -23.48 -2.00
CA HIS A 86 -1.68 -22.98 -3.12
C HIS A 86 -0.56 -23.93 -3.56
N GLY A 87 -0.34 -25.04 -2.85
CA GLY A 87 0.72 -26.02 -3.16
C GLY A 87 2.13 -25.52 -2.86
N ILE A 88 2.28 -24.55 -1.96
CA ILE A 88 3.57 -24.02 -1.49
C ILE A 88 3.85 -24.49 -0.06
N ASP A 89 5.13 -24.41 0.38
CA ASP A 89 5.53 -24.89 1.70
C ASP A 89 4.86 -24.08 2.84
N PRO A 90 4.01 -24.70 3.66
CA PRO A 90 3.36 -24.05 4.78
C PRO A 90 4.34 -23.62 5.88
N GLN A 91 5.52 -24.26 5.99
CA GLN A 91 6.52 -23.88 6.99
C GLN A 91 7.20 -22.57 6.61
N TYR A 92 7.56 -22.41 5.34
CA TYR A 92 8.06 -21.14 4.81
C TYR A 92 7.08 -19.99 5.10
N VAL A 93 5.79 -20.20 4.82
CA VAL A 93 4.76 -19.17 5.05
C VAL A 93 4.61 -18.86 6.54
N ARG A 94 4.73 -19.87 7.42
CA ARG A 94 4.76 -19.66 8.89
C ARG A 94 5.93 -18.78 9.32
N GLU A 95 7.12 -18.97 8.77
CA GLU A 95 8.31 -18.16 9.08
C GLU A 95 8.10 -16.72 8.64
N VAL A 96 7.67 -16.51 7.40
CA VAL A 96 7.32 -15.18 6.87
C VAL A 96 6.30 -14.47 7.78
N PHE A 97 5.24 -15.15 8.19
CA PHE A 97 4.20 -14.53 9.01
C PHE A 97 4.61 -14.35 10.48
N THR A 98 5.57 -15.14 10.98
CA THR A 98 6.18 -14.89 12.29
C THR A 98 6.90 -13.55 12.29
N ASP A 99 7.68 -13.25 11.25
CA ASP A 99 8.34 -11.96 11.10
C ASP A 99 7.34 -10.81 10.94
N GLN A 100 6.28 -11.01 10.15
CA GLN A 100 5.20 -10.04 9.97
C GLN A 100 4.47 -9.70 11.28
N ILE A 101 4.26 -10.68 12.15
CA ILE A 101 3.64 -10.50 13.46
C ILE A 101 4.61 -9.78 14.39
N ALA A 102 5.86 -10.22 14.47
CA ALA A 102 6.89 -9.61 15.31
C ALA A 102 7.13 -8.14 14.96
N ALA A 103 7.22 -7.82 13.67
CA ALA A 103 7.39 -6.45 13.19
C ALA A 103 6.19 -5.55 13.56
N ASN A 104 4.96 -6.05 13.40
CA ASN A 104 3.74 -5.33 13.77
C ASN A 104 3.69 -5.09 15.30
N GLU A 105 4.04 -6.07 16.12
CA GLU A 105 4.16 -5.93 17.58
C GLU A 105 5.23 -4.91 17.95
N GLY A 106 6.38 -4.88 17.25
CA GLY A 106 7.45 -3.90 17.45
C GLY A 106 6.98 -2.47 17.28
N VAL A 107 6.17 -2.20 16.24
CA VAL A 107 5.53 -0.88 16.05
C VAL A 107 4.58 -0.57 17.22
N GLN A 108 3.73 -1.51 17.65
CA GLN A 108 2.81 -1.32 18.77
C GLN A 108 3.56 -1.01 20.08
N TYR A 109 4.65 -1.73 20.39
CA TYR A 109 5.48 -1.46 21.58
C TYR A 109 6.12 -0.07 21.53
N THR A 110 6.58 0.35 20.34
CA THR A 110 7.14 1.70 20.15
C THR A 110 6.09 2.77 20.43
N ARG A 111 4.86 2.62 19.90
CA ARG A 111 3.75 3.55 20.16
C ARG A 111 3.39 3.60 21.65
N PHE A 112 3.31 2.46 22.31
CA PHE A 112 3.06 2.40 23.76
C PHE A 112 4.16 3.12 24.55
N GLY A 113 5.43 2.95 24.18
CA GLY A 113 6.55 3.69 24.77
C GLY A 113 6.39 5.20 24.59
N GLN A 114 6.11 5.66 23.38
CA GLN A 114 5.89 7.06 23.05
C GLN A 114 4.73 7.67 23.87
N TRP A 115 3.58 7.00 23.94
CA TRP A 115 2.41 7.48 24.70
C TRP A 115 2.61 7.48 26.22
N LYS A 116 3.49 6.62 26.72
CA LYS A 116 3.88 6.64 28.15
C LYS A 116 4.79 7.83 28.47
N PHE A 117 5.70 8.20 27.58
CA PHE A 117 6.56 9.35 27.76
C PHE A 117 5.86 10.68 27.51
N ASP A 118 4.94 10.72 26.54
CA ASP A 118 4.13 11.89 26.20
C ASP A 118 2.64 11.50 26.12
N PRO A 119 1.94 11.46 27.28
CA PRO A 119 0.52 11.12 27.33
C PRO A 119 -0.39 12.05 26.52
N GLY A 120 0.07 13.27 26.21
CA GLY A 120 -0.69 14.21 25.37
C GLY A 120 -0.82 13.74 23.91
N THR A 121 0.04 12.85 23.46
CA THR A 121 0.00 12.28 22.11
C THR A 121 -0.74 10.93 22.05
N ALA A 122 -1.15 10.40 23.21
CA ALA A 122 -1.86 9.13 23.27
C ALA A 122 -3.26 9.24 22.63
N PRO A 123 -3.73 8.19 21.93
CA PRO A 123 -5.04 8.20 21.31
C PRO A 123 -6.15 8.27 22.37
N THR A 124 -7.17 9.08 22.09
CA THR A 124 -8.39 9.19 22.91
C THR A 124 -9.56 8.39 22.35
N SER A 125 -9.43 7.89 21.12
CA SER A 125 -10.37 7.00 20.45
C SER A 125 -9.64 5.97 19.63
N ALA A 126 -10.27 4.84 19.36
CA ALA A 126 -9.72 3.77 18.53
C ALA A 126 -10.83 3.17 17.65
N PRO A 127 -10.47 2.64 16.48
CA PRO A 127 -11.42 1.88 15.67
C PRO A 127 -11.83 0.56 16.36
N ASP A 128 -12.87 -0.08 15.84
CA ASP A 128 -13.25 -1.41 16.28
C ASP A 128 -12.16 -2.43 15.92
N LEU A 129 -11.78 -3.22 16.91
CA LEU A 129 -10.78 -4.30 16.72
C LEU A 129 -11.26 -5.35 15.70
N ALA A 130 -12.58 -5.57 15.57
CA ALA A 130 -13.13 -6.49 14.58
C ALA A 130 -12.89 -6.01 13.15
N GLU A 131 -13.00 -4.70 12.91
CA GLU A 131 -12.70 -4.07 11.61
C GLU A 131 -11.20 -4.25 11.28
N SER A 132 -10.31 -3.91 12.22
CA SER A 132 -8.86 -4.11 12.05
C SER A 132 -8.52 -5.58 11.76
N ARG A 133 -9.17 -6.53 12.43
CA ARG A 133 -8.97 -7.96 12.18
C ARG A 133 -9.44 -8.39 10.79
N THR A 134 -10.56 -7.85 10.31
CA THR A 134 -11.05 -8.11 8.94
C THR A 134 -10.06 -7.63 7.91
N GLN A 135 -9.53 -6.43 8.07
CA GLN A 135 -8.49 -5.89 7.19
C GLN A 135 -7.21 -6.74 7.21
N ILE A 136 -6.72 -7.11 8.40
CA ILE A 136 -5.55 -7.97 8.57
C ILE A 136 -5.75 -9.32 7.87
N ASN A 137 -6.92 -9.95 8.02
CA ASN A 137 -7.20 -11.23 7.39
C ASN A 137 -7.21 -11.13 5.85
N GLY A 138 -7.75 -10.05 5.29
CA GLY A 138 -7.69 -9.78 3.86
C GLY A 138 -6.24 -9.63 3.37
N LEU A 139 -5.42 -8.87 4.10
CA LEU A 139 -4.01 -8.67 3.77
C LEU A 139 -3.18 -9.96 3.94
N ASN A 140 -3.51 -10.81 4.92
CA ASN A 140 -2.88 -12.11 5.06
C ASN A 140 -3.12 -12.97 3.81
N LYS A 141 -4.37 -13.00 3.31
CA LYS A 141 -4.68 -13.73 2.07
C LYS A 141 -3.90 -13.18 0.89
N THR A 142 -3.89 -11.85 0.69
CA THR A 142 -3.12 -11.21 -0.37
C THR A 142 -1.63 -11.58 -0.30
N LEU A 143 -1.03 -11.59 0.90
CA LEU A 143 0.37 -11.97 1.08
C LEU A 143 0.62 -13.43 0.69
N VAL A 144 -0.24 -14.36 1.04
CA VAL A 144 -0.10 -15.78 0.63
C VAL A 144 -0.26 -15.92 -0.87
N ASP A 145 -1.23 -15.24 -1.48
CA ASP A 145 -1.45 -15.23 -2.94
C ASP A 145 -0.20 -14.71 -3.67
N GLU A 146 0.39 -13.60 -3.20
CA GLU A 146 1.62 -13.02 -3.78
C GLU A 146 2.86 -13.90 -3.58
N ILE A 147 3.00 -14.53 -2.41
CA ILE A 147 4.06 -15.51 -2.16
C ILE A 147 3.94 -16.67 -3.15
N ALA A 148 2.75 -17.21 -3.35
CA ALA A 148 2.50 -18.31 -4.27
C ALA A 148 2.82 -17.90 -5.72
N LEU A 149 2.41 -16.70 -6.12
CA LEU A 149 2.68 -16.14 -7.45
C LEU A 149 4.19 -16.03 -7.71
N HIS A 150 4.95 -15.62 -6.70
CA HIS A 150 6.38 -15.36 -6.80
C HIS A 150 7.25 -16.49 -6.24
N TRP A 151 6.71 -17.68 -5.99
CA TRP A 151 7.37 -18.77 -5.31
C TRP A 151 8.79 -19.06 -5.83
N ASN A 152 8.93 -19.24 -7.14
CA ASN A 152 10.23 -19.54 -7.76
C ASN A 152 11.23 -18.37 -7.65
N SER A 153 10.74 -17.14 -7.74
CA SER A 153 11.57 -15.94 -7.65
C SER A 153 12.07 -15.72 -6.22
N LEU A 154 11.24 -16.02 -5.20
CA LEU A 154 11.62 -15.95 -3.79
C LEU A 154 12.73 -16.95 -3.42
N HIS A 155 12.87 -18.05 -4.19
CA HIS A 155 13.90 -19.07 -4.02
C HIS A 155 15.07 -18.91 -5.02
N SER A 156 15.09 -17.83 -5.81
CA SER A 156 16.16 -17.57 -6.79
C SER A 156 17.34 -16.79 -6.21
N GLN A 157 18.49 -16.86 -6.88
CA GLN A 157 19.66 -16.06 -6.53
C GLN A 157 19.44 -14.54 -6.68
N GLY A 158 18.46 -14.12 -7.50
CA GLY A 158 18.11 -12.71 -7.72
C GLY A 158 17.18 -12.12 -6.65
N CYS A 159 16.61 -12.97 -5.78
CA CYS A 159 15.57 -12.56 -4.83
C CYS A 159 15.96 -11.33 -3.99
N SER A 160 17.15 -11.31 -3.43
CA SER A 160 17.57 -10.21 -2.53
C SER A 160 17.64 -8.86 -3.26
N GLN A 161 18.04 -8.84 -4.53
CA GLN A 161 18.06 -7.61 -5.32
C GLN A 161 16.64 -7.15 -5.65
N ASP A 162 15.79 -8.05 -6.15
CA ASP A 162 14.41 -7.75 -6.48
C ASP A 162 13.62 -7.26 -5.24
N LEU A 163 13.87 -7.87 -4.07
CA LEU A 163 13.27 -7.47 -2.80
C LEU A 163 13.73 -6.08 -2.36
N SER A 164 15.02 -5.79 -2.51
CA SER A 164 15.59 -4.48 -2.20
C SER A 164 14.96 -3.38 -3.06
N ASP A 165 14.87 -3.60 -4.38
CA ASP A 165 14.32 -2.64 -5.32
C ASP A 165 12.82 -2.40 -5.07
N ALA A 166 12.06 -3.47 -4.81
CA ALA A 166 10.65 -3.39 -4.45
C ALA A 166 10.44 -2.63 -3.12
N THR A 167 11.30 -2.90 -2.12
CA THR A 167 11.23 -2.21 -0.83
C THR A 167 11.50 -0.72 -0.98
N ALA A 168 12.53 -0.33 -1.73
CA ALA A 168 12.83 1.08 -1.98
C ALA A 168 11.66 1.79 -2.68
N ALA A 169 11.05 1.15 -3.68
CA ALA A 169 9.90 1.69 -4.39
C ALA A 169 8.67 1.87 -3.47
N VAL A 170 8.37 0.89 -2.62
CA VAL A 170 7.23 0.96 -1.68
C VAL A 170 7.48 2.01 -0.59
N VAL A 171 8.69 2.09 -0.04
CA VAL A 171 9.09 3.12 0.93
C VAL A 171 8.85 4.52 0.36
N ALA A 172 9.29 4.76 -0.88
CA ALA A 172 9.11 6.05 -1.55
C ALA A 172 7.64 6.33 -1.86
N ALA A 173 6.91 5.35 -2.42
CA ALA A 173 5.52 5.51 -2.82
C ALA A 173 4.57 5.76 -1.63
N ARG A 174 4.84 5.14 -0.48
CA ARG A 174 4.04 5.27 0.74
C ARG A 174 4.54 6.34 1.69
N GLY A 175 5.71 6.92 1.46
CA GLY A 175 6.32 7.90 2.35
C GLY A 175 6.57 7.32 3.75
N LEU A 176 7.04 6.07 3.84
CA LEU A 176 7.21 5.41 5.13
C LEU A 176 8.25 6.13 5.99
N ASP A 177 7.89 6.42 7.24
CA ASP A 177 8.80 6.97 8.24
C ASP A 177 9.87 5.94 8.67
N PRO A 178 10.93 6.35 9.39
CA PRO A 178 12.01 5.45 9.80
C PRO A 178 11.55 4.24 10.62
N LEU A 179 10.51 4.38 11.46
CA LEU A 179 9.96 3.27 12.23
C LEU A 179 9.34 2.21 11.32
N TYR A 180 8.53 2.66 10.34
CA TYR A 180 7.89 1.75 9.39
C TYR A 180 8.87 1.17 8.37
N GLN A 181 9.95 1.89 8.00
CA GLN A 181 11.03 1.34 7.19
C GLN A 181 11.73 0.19 7.91
N GLN A 182 12.08 0.37 9.19
CA GLN A 182 12.68 -0.66 10.02
C GLN A 182 11.74 -1.86 10.19
N ALA A 183 10.47 -1.61 10.47
CA ALA A 183 9.46 -2.64 10.61
C ALA A 183 9.27 -3.44 9.31
N LEU A 184 9.26 -2.76 8.16
CA LEU A 184 9.14 -3.42 6.86
C LEU A 184 10.35 -4.32 6.55
N ALA A 185 11.57 -3.85 6.84
CA ALA A 185 12.78 -4.66 6.70
C ALA A 185 12.72 -5.92 7.58
N SER A 186 12.25 -5.79 8.82
CA SER A 186 12.06 -6.93 9.73
C SER A 186 10.96 -7.87 9.24
N ALA A 187 9.85 -7.34 8.75
CA ALA A 187 8.70 -8.13 8.27
C ALA A 187 9.00 -8.95 7.00
N THR A 188 10.01 -8.56 6.23
CA THR A 188 10.36 -9.20 4.95
C THR A 188 11.68 -9.99 5.00
N GLN A 189 12.31 -10.10 6.17
CA GLN A 189 13.65 -10.70 6.30
C GLN A 189 13.73 -12.17 5.87
N SER A 190 12.64 -12.94 6.03
CA SER A 190 12.57 -14.36 5.65
C SER A 190 12.00 -14.61 4.25
N TYR A 191 11.81 -13.56 3.43
CA TYR A 191 11.23 -13.72 2.09
C TYR A 191 12.17 -14.46 1.14
N CYS A 192 13.46 -14.14 1.14
CA CYS A 192 14.42 -14.75 0.25
C CYS A 192 15.08 -15.98 0.89
N GLN A 193 14.79 -17.18 0.37
CA GLN A 193 15.42 -18.43 0.77
C GLN A 193 16.00 -19.16 -0.44
N PRO A 194 17.14 -18.70 -0.99
CA PRO A 194 17.75 -19.34 -2.16
C PRO A 194 18.07 -20.80 -1.89
N ILE A 195 17.70 -21.68 -2.83
CA ILE A 195 17.99 -23.13 -2.80
C ILE A 195 19.30 -23.40 -3.49
#